data_c0e11bbe2d7be8d65492f682157a5721
#
_entry.id   c0e11bbe2d7be8d65492f682157a5721
#
_cell.length_a   1.000
_cell.length_b   1.000
_cell.length_c   1.000
_cell.angle_alpha   90.00
_cell.angle_beta   90.00
_cell.angle_gamma   90.00
#
_symmetry.space_group_name_H-M   'P 1'
#
loop_
_entity.id
_entity.type
_entity.pdbx_description
1 polymer ?
#
loop_
_entity_poly.entity_id
_entity_poly.type
_entity_poly.pdbx_seq_one_letter_code
_entity_poly.pdbx_strand_id
1 'polypeptide(L)'
;MGGSGSGSGSGSGSGDASGDGDGDAPLTAELPSGSLPAGARWPARASQRWAQAWRWAVDVGRPVLASRSGRVLAAIVCLAALLEVLDWRVGQFLVGRSVALMIDLNVYRRAGADVVAGRSIYRQPSGAFPFTYPPFAALFAVVVAWGERQLVQVLWTVASLAVLGAVLFATIRRRFPAWDRTSLALLTLAALAVLSLMQPVYENFYYGQVNIFLMALCFFDVVSTSSRRPRGVLVGIAAGAKLVPGIFGLYFLLTGQIRAAVVSGLSFLATVGLTWAILPADSHQYWLHIVFDTARIGSPTFHRNQSLYGAALRAVSGADGRALFAVAALAVAIVGFRRARSLTTQGDL
;
A
#
# COMPACT_ATOMS: atom_id res chain seq x y z
N MET A 1 -45.71 -8.76 59.61
CA MET A 1 -46.90 -8.40 58.91
C MET A 1 -46.65 -8.67 57.45
N GLY A 2 -47.04 -9.76 56.91
CA GLY A 2 -48.27 -10.18 56.33
C GLY A 2 -48.14 -10.07 54.84
N GLY A 3 -48.31 -11.01 53.97
CA GLY A 3 -48.96 -12.28 53.83
C GLY A 3 -48.72 -12.68 52.38
N SER A 4 -48.34 -13.90 52.04
CA SER A 4 -49.15 -15.09 51.67
C SER A 4 -49.80 -15.04 50.28
N GLY A 5 -49.59 -16.14 49.53
CA GLY A 5 -50.39 -16.62 48.42
C GLY A 5 -49.51 -17.26 47.34
N SER A 6 -49.05 -18.51 47.30
CA SER A 6 -49.61 -19.85 47.05
C SER A 6 -50.34 -19.93 45.70
N GLY A 7 -49.82 -20.85 44.83
CA GLY A 7 -50.45 -21.34 43.63
C GLY A 7 -49.60 -22.37 42.91
N SER A 8 -49.86 -23.61 43.25
CA SER A 8 -49.32 -24.87 42.75
C SER A 8 -49.85 -25.22 41.35
N GLY A 9 -49.06 -25.91 40.56
CA GLY A 9 -49.51 -26.59 39.34
C GLY A 9 -48.43 -27.52 38.78
N SER A 10 -48.57 -28.79 39.16
CA SER A 10 -47.78 -29.93 38.70
C SER A 10 -48.09 -30.31 37.26
N GLY A 11 -47.10 -30.83 36.56
CA GLY A 11 -47.27 -31.49 35.27
C GLY A 11 -45.96 -32.19 34.83
N SER A 12 -45.90 -33.49 35.15
CA SER A 12 -44.88 -34.44 34.74
C SER A 12 -44.93 -34.78 33.25
N GLY A 13 -43.79 -34.94 32.62
CA GLY A 13 -43.73 -35.53 31.29
C GLY A 13 -42.27 -35.83 30.92
N SER A 14 -41.90 -37.09 31.14
CA SER A 14 -40.69 -37.72 30.70
C SER A 14 -40.63 -37.92 29.19
N GLY A 15 -39.45 -37.79 28.57
CA GLY A 15 -39.22 -38.17 27.18
C GLY A 15 -37.77 -38.01 26.81
N ASP A 16 -37.02 -39.13 26.90
CA ASP A 16 -35.71 -39.32 26.27
C ASP A 16 -35.77 -39.10 24.77
N ALA A 17 -34.78 -38.42 24.20
CA ALA A 17 -34.22 -38.76 22.89
C ALA A 17 -32.92 -38.02 22.68
N SER A 18 -31.84 -38.78 22.67
CA SER A 18 -30.54 -38.50 22.09
C SER A 18 -30.64 -38.07 20.60
N GLY A 19 -29.93 -37.05 20.22
CA GLY A 19 -29.85 -36.61 18.84
C GLY A 19 -28.66 -35.66 18.68
N ASP A 20 -27.51 -36.24 18.39
CA ASP A 20 -26.37 -35.54 17.81
C ASP A 20 -26.84 -34.86 16.53
N GLY A 21 -26.84 -33.55 16.47
CA GLY A 21 -27.14 -32.76 15.33
C GLY A 21 -26.08 -31.69 15.17
N ASP A 22 -25.00 -32.01 14.44
CA ASP A 22 -24.12 -31.02 13.86
C ASP A 22 -24.98 -30.08 13.01
N GLY A 23 -25.34 -28.99 13.59
CA GLY A 23 -26.06 -27.89 12.93
C GLY A 23 -25.11 -27.11 12.05
N ASP A 24 -24.95 -27.53 10.80
CA ASP A 24 -24.52 -26.66 9.73
C ASP A 24 -25.48 -25.48 9.65
N ALA A 25 -25.10 -24.39 10.27
CA ALA A 25 -25.78 -23.13 10.09
C ALA A 25 -25.63 -22.71 8.60
N PRO A 26 -26.71 -22.49 7.86
CA PRO A 26 -26.61 -22.06 6.48
C PRO A 26 -25.91 -20.71 6.42
N LEU A 27 -24.80 -20.64 5.64
CA LEU A 27 -24.10 -19.41 5.27
C LEU A 27 -24.98 -18.52 4.37
N THR A 28 -26.18 -18.21 4.78
CA THR A 28 -27.01 -17.16 4.21
C THR A 28 -26.76 -15.88 5.00
N ALA A 29 -25.54 -15.40 5.02
CA ALA A 29 -25.32 -14.00 5.31
C ALA A 29 -25.88 -13.20 4.13
N GLU A 30 -27.08 -12.68 4.28
CA GLU A 30 -27.62 -11.65 3.40
C GLU A 30 -26.54 -10.57 3.27
N LEU A 31 -26.06 -10.39 2.04
CA LEU A 31 -25.23 -9.23 1.71
C LEU A 31 -26.08 -8.01 2.08
N PRO A 32 -25.56 -7.08 2.89
CA PRO A 32 -26.31 -5.86 3.16
C PRO A 32 -26.67 -5.26 1.80
N SER A 33 -27.97 -5.02 1.58
CA SER A 33 -28.51 -4.27 0.46
C SER A 33 -28.13 -2.78 0.59
N GLY A 34 -26.86 -2.53 0.90
CA GLY A 34 -26.28 -1.21 0.98
C GLY A 34 -26.27 -0.61 -0.41
N SER A 35 -27.26 0.23 -0.69
CA SER A 35 -27.20 1.24 -1.73
C SER A 35 -25.83 1.90 -1.67
N LEU A 36 -25.08 1.85 -2.76
CA LEU A 36 -23.83 2.60 -2.91
C LEU A 36 -24.08 4.05 -2.48
N PRO A 37 -23.20 4.66 -1.68
CA PRO A 37 -23.41 6.01 -1.16
C PRO A 37 -23.70 6.96 -2.34
N ALA A 38 -24.69 7.81 -2.16
CA ALA A 38 -25.32 8.68 -3.18
C ALA A 38 -24.36 9.70 -3.87
N GLY A 39 -23.07 9.65 -3.57
CA GLY A 39 -22.04 10.51 -4.17
C GLY A 39 -21.16 9.86 -5.25
N ALA A 40 -21.28 8.55 -5.50
CA ALA A 40 -20.49 7.84 -6.52
C ALA A 40 -21.28 7.75 -7.84
N ARG A 41 -21.52 8.87 -8.50
CA ARG A 41 -22.03 8.87 -9.88
C ARG A 41 -20.90 8.55 -10.87
N TRP A 42 -20.40 7.33 -10.83
CA TRP A 42 -19.88 6.71 -12.05
C TRP A 42 -21.05 6.54 -13.03
N PRO A 43 -20.82 6.60 -14.36
CA PRO A 43 -21.91 6.30 -15.29
C PRO A 43 -22.57 5.01 -14.82
N ALA A 44 -23.86 5.06 -14.52
CA ALA A 44 -24.60 3.97 -13.84
C ALA A 44 -24.39 2.59 -14.49
N ARG A 45 -24.11 2.56 -15.79
CA ARG A 45 -23.79 1.35 -16.56
C ARG A 45 -22.41 0.74 -16.24
N ALA A 46 -21.39 1.56 -15.91
CA ALA A 46 -20.07 1.04 -15.55
C ALA A 46 -20.08 0.45 -14.14
N SER A 47 -20.74 1.10 -13.18
CA SER A 47 -20.87 0.59 -11.82
C SER A 47 -21.71 -0.70 -11.76
N GLN A 48 -22.73 -0.82 -12.61
CA GLN A 48 -23.55 -2.05 -12.72
C GLN A 48 -22.75 -3.22 -13.29
N ARG A 49 -21.92 -2.99 -14.35
CA ARG A 49 -21.07 -4.03 -14.95
C ARG A 49 -20.02 -4.53 -13.96
N TRP A 50 -19.38 -3.64 -13.22
CA TRP A 50 -18.44 -4.04 -12.16
C TRP A 50 -19.11 -4.78 -11.01
N ALA A 51 -20.30 -4.35 -10.60
CA ALA A 51 -21.09 -5.04 -9.59
C ALA A 51 -21.56 -6.42 -10.05
N GLN A 52 -21.91 -6.57 -11.34
CA GLN A 52 -22.28 -7.86 -11.95
C GLN A 52 -21.08 -8.79 -12.06
N ALA A 53 -19.95 -8.31 -12.59
CA ALA A 53 -18.72 -9.09 -12.69
C ALA A 53 -18.23 -9.53 -11.32
N TRP A 54 -18.34 -8.66 -10.32
CA TRP A 54 -18.01 -8.96 -8.94
C TRP A 54 -18.92 -10.03 -8.33
N ARG A 55 -20.26 -9.90 -8.50
CA ARG A 55 -21.21 -10.93 -8.04
C ARG A 55 -20.92 -12.25 -8.68
N TRP A 56 -20.73 -12.28 -10.01
CA TRP A 56 -20.36 -13.50 -10.73
C TRP A 56 -19.07 -14.13 -10.17
N ALA A 57 -18.02 -13.36 -9.97
CA ALA A 57 -16.75 -13.87 -9.40
C ALA A 57 -16.93 -14.44 -7.99
N VAL A 58 -17.76 -13.82 -7.16
CA VAL A 58 -18.10 -14.32 -5.82
C VAL A 58 -18.94 -15.59 -5.91
N ASP A 59 -19.93 -15.63 -6.79
CA ASP A 59 -20.84 -16.78 -6.93
C ASP A 59 -20.12 -18.00 -7.51
N VAL A 60 -19.19 -17.80 -8.45
CA VAL A 60 -18.33 -18.88 -9.00
C VAL A 60 -17.26 -19.30 -7.99
N GLY A 61 -16.71 -18.36 -7.25
CA GLY A 61 -15.66 -18.65 -6.25
C GLY A 61 -16.16 -19.35 -4.97
N ARG A 62 -17.40 -19.10 -4.57
CA ARG A 62 -17.98 -19.67 -3.33
C ARG A 62 -17.94 -21.20 -3.27
N PRO A 63 -18.42 -21.95 -4.26
CA PRO A 63 -18.40 -23.40 -4.20
C PRO A 63 -16.98 -23.98 -4.20
N VAL A 64 -16.05 -23.32 -4.92
CA VAL A 64 -14.64 -23.73 -4.91
C VAL A 64 -14.01 -23.51 -3.54
N LEU A 65 -14.25 -22.36 -2.93
CA LEU A 65 -13.71 -22.01 -1.61
C LEU A 65 -14.44 -22.73 -0.45
N ALA A 66 -15.64 -23.24 -0.67
CA ALA A 66 -16.37 -24.03 0.33
C ALA A 66 -15.75 -25.40 0.56
N SER A 67 -15.19 -26.04 -0.46
CA SER A 67 -14.58 -27.37 -0.34
C SER A 67 -13.09 -27.28 0.07
N ARG A 68 -12.63 -28.25 0.87
CA ARG A 68 -11.21 -28.35 1.22
C ARG A 68 -10.31 -28.52 -0.01
N SER A 69 -10.73 -29.37 -0.95
CA SER A 69 -10.01 -29.63 -2.19
C SER A 69 -9.94 -28.39 -3.07
N GLY A 70 -11.04 -27.63 -3.19
CA GLY A 70 -11.09 -26.38 -3.95
C GLY A 70 -10.18 -25.31 -3.37
N ARG A 71 -10.11 -25.18 -2.05
CA ARG A 71 -9.18 -24.27 -1.37
C ARG A 71 -7.72 -24.63 -1.64
N VAL A 72 -7.37 -25.93 -1.57
CA VAL A 72 -6.03 -26.41 -1.89
C VAL A 72 -5.67 -26.12 -3.35
N LEU A 73 -6.59 -26.42 -4.28
CA LEU A 73 -6.38 -26.14 -5.70
C LEU A 73 -6.20 -24.64 -5.96
N ALA A 74 -7.05 -23.79 -5.38
CA ALA A 74 -6.92 -22.33 -5.50
C ALA A 74 -5.58 -21.83 -4.94
N ALA A 75 -5.13 -22.37 -3.80
CA ALA A 75 -3.83 -22.03 -3.24
C ALA A 75 -2.68 -22.43 -4.17
N ILE A 76 -2.73 -23.64 -4.74
CA ILE A 76 -1.72 -24.13 -5.69
C ILE A 76 -1.68 -23.24 -6.93
N VAL A 77 -2.83 -22.92 -7.52
CA VAL A 77 -2.90 -22.06 -8.72
C VAL A 77 -2.37 -20.64 -8.44
N CYS A 78 -2.78 -20.03 -7.33
CA CYS A 78 -2.29 -18.71 -6.94
C CYS A 78 -0.80 -18.71 -6.63
N LEU A 79 -0.31 -19.75 -5.96
CA LEU A 79 1.11 -19.90 -5.67
C LEU A 79 1.91 -20.16 -6.93
N ALA A 80 1.44 -21.01 -7.84
CA ALA A 80 2.08 -21.25 -9.13
C ALA A 80 2.16 -19.98 -9.97
N ALA A 81 1.07 -19.20 -10.05
CA ALA A 81 1.05 -17.92 -10.73
C ALA A 81 2.03 -16.91 -10.09
N LEU A 82 2.14 -16.89 -8.76
CA LEU A 82 3.08 -16.03 -8.06
C LEU A 82 4.53 -16.49 -8.29
N LEU A 83 4.77 -17.79 -8.28
CA LEU A 83 6.08 -18.36 -8.58
C LEU A 83 6.50 -18.11 -10.02
N GLU A 84 5.58 -18.21 -11.00
CA GLU A 84 5.84 -17.88 -12.39
C GLU A 84 6.24 -16.40 -12.54
N VAL A 85 5.52 -15.50 -11.87
CA VAL A 85 5.89 -14.08 -11.82
C VAL A 85 7.26 -13.88 -11.16
N LEU A 86 7.56 -14.64 -10.11
CA LEU A 86 8.85 -14.60 -9.43
C LEU A 86 9.94 -15.27 -10.26
N ASP A 87 9.69 -16.40 -10.92
CA ASP A 87 10.68 -17.10 -11.74
C ASP A 87 11.03 -16.29 -12.98
N TRP A 88 10.06 -15.73 -13.66
CA TRP A 88 10.32 -14.79 -14.75
C TRP A 88 11.14 -13.57 -14.29
N ARG A 89 11.11 -13.25 -12.98
CA ARG A 89 11.82 -12.13 -12.34
C ARG A 89 13.10 -12.56 -11.66
N VAL A 90 13.06 -13.61 -10.86
CA VAL A 90 14.17 -14.15 -10.05
C VAL A 90 15.00 -15.14 -10.86
N GLY A 91 14.39 -15.89 -11.78
CA GLY A 91 15.10 -16.77 -12.70
C GLY A 91 16.09 -16.01 -13.58
N GLN A 92 15.78 -14.78 -13.95
CA GLN A 92 16.75 -13.88 -14.59
C GLN A 92 17.91 -13.50 -13.65
N PHE A 93 17.69 -13.51 -12.35
CA PHE A 93 18.73 -13.32 -11.34
C PHE A 93 19.61 -14.57 -11.17
N LEU A 94 18.98 -15.74 -11.04
CA LEU A 94 19.66 -17.00 -10.78
C LEU A 94 20.53 -17.44 -11.97
N VAL A 95 20.14 -17.08 -13.20
CA VAL A 95 20.88 -17.42 -14.43
C VAL A 95 21.94 -16.37 -14.77
N GLY A 96 22.17 -15.38 -13.91
CA GLY A 96 23.25 -14.39 -14.10
C GLY A 96 23.08 -13.42 -15.28
N ARG A 97 21.91 -13.42 -15.93
CA ARG A 97 21.66 -12.65 -17.16
C ARG A 97 21.28 -11.19 -16.95
N SER A 98 21.14 -10.73 -15.71
CA SER A 98 20.63 -9.38 -15.49
C SER A 98 21.29 -8.64 -14.32
N VAL A 99 22.46 -8.12 -14.57
CA VAL A 99 23.20 -7.21 -13.67
C VAL A 99 22.49 -5.84 -13.53
N ALA A 100 21.57 -5.51 -14.44
CA ALA A 100 20.91 -4.21 -14.51
C ALA A 100 19.61 -4.09 -13.69
N LEU A 101 19.09 -5.19 -13.15
CA LEU A 101 17.86 -5.19 -12.37
C LEU A 101 18.06 -4.56 -10.99
N MET A 102 16.98 -3.95 -10.48
CA MET A 102 16.94 -3.24 -9.19
C MET A 102 17.92 -2.05 -9.13
N ILE A 103 17.88 -1.21 -10.16
CA ILE A 103 18.71 0.01 -10.24
C ILE A 103 18.51 0.86 -8.99
N ASP A 104 17.25 1.06 -8.53
CA ASP A 104 16.97 1.90 -7.38
C ASP A 104 17.50 1.27 -6.10
N LEU A 105 17.36 -0.05 -5.92
CA LEU A 105 17.96 -0.74 -4.78
C LEU A 105 19.49 -0.60 -4.76
N ASN A 106 20.14 -0.65 -5.93
CA ASN A 106 21.59 -0.43 -6.01
C ASN A 106 21.97 1.02 -5.65
N VAL A 107 21.13 2.00 -6.01
CA VAL A 107 21.30 3.40 -5.57
C VAL A 107 21.20 3.50 -4.06
N TYR A 108 20.22 2.84 -3.44
CA TYR A 108 20.06 2.82 -1.97
C TYR A 108 21.26 2.15 -1.32
N ARG A 109 21.69 0.98 -1.80
CA ARG A 109 22.85 0.26 -1.26
C ARG A 109 24.11 1.11 -1.29
N ARG A 110 24.35 1.85 -2.38
CA ARG A 110 25.48 2.76 -2.49
C ARG A 110 25.37 3.92 -1.49
N ALA A 111 24.19 4.55 -1.38
CA ALA A 111 23.98 5.63 -0.43
C ALA A 111 24.21 5.15 1.02
N GLY A 112 23.70 3.97 1.40
CA GLY A 112 23.97 3.37 2.70
C GLY A 112 25.46 3.08 2.94
N ALA A 113 26.20 2.59 1.94
CA ALA A 113 27.63 2.37 2.01
C ALA A 113 28.42 3.68 2.11
N ASP A 114 27.96 4.74 1.45
CA ASP A 114 28.58 6.07 1.56
C ASP A 114 28.36 6.68 2.96
N VAL A 115 27.19 6.49 3.58
CA VAL A 115 26.97 6.87 4.99
C VAL A 115 28.00 6.19 5.91
N VAL A 116 28.14 4.87 5.80
CA VAL A 116 29.08 4.09 6.64
C VAL A 116 30.54 4.52 6.42
N ALA A 117 30.87 4.86 5.21
CA ALA A 117 32.22 5.28 4.84
C ALA A 117 32.50 6.78 5.07
N GLY A 118 31.56 7.53 5.62
CA GLY A 118 31.68 8.98 5.85
C GLY A 118 31.83 9.79 4.55
N ARG A 119 31.33 9.27 3.42
CA ARG A 119 31.33 9.97 2.13
C ARG A 119 29.98 10.62 1.87
N SER A 120 29.97 11.71 1.08
CA SER A 120 28.69 12.32 0.68
C SER A 120 27.82 11.32 -0.10
N ILE A 121 26.56 11.18 0.35
CA ILE A 121 25.54 10.33 -0.29
C ILE A 121 25.07 10.88 -1.63
N TYR A 122 25.31 12.16 -1.90
CA TYR A 122 24.97 12.83 -3.15
C TYR A 122 26.09 12.82 -4.18
N ARG A 123 27.20 12.22 -3.84
CA ARG A 123 28.30 11.97 -4.78
C ARG A 123 27.81 11.05 -5.91
N GLN A 124 28.02 11.46 -7.14
CA GLN A 124 27.64 10.69 -8.31
C GLN A 124 28.90 10.18 -9.03
N PRO A 125 29.26 8.90 -8.85
CA PRO A 125 30.32 8.29 -9.66
C PRO A 125 29.92 8.25 -11.15
N SER A 126 30.89 8.31 -12.04
CA SER A 126 30.67 8.22 -13.49
C SER A 126 29.85 7.00 -13.85
N GLY A 127 28.82 7.18 -14.70
CA GLY A 127 27.92 6.13 -15.15
C GLY A 127 26.93 5.60 -14.11
N ALA A 128 26.88 6.18 -12.91
CA ALA A 128 25.93 5.77 -11.86
C ALA A 128 24.73 6.71 -11.78
N PHE A 129 23.55 6.14 -11.44
CA PHE A 129 22.37 6.95 -11.15
C PHE A 129 22.54 7.72 -9.83
N PRO A 130 22.12 9.00 -9.76
CA PRO A 130 22.23 9.80 -8.56
C PRO A 130 21.26 9.33 -7.47
N PHE A 131 21.66 9.48 -6.21
CA PHE A 131 20.73 9.43 -5.08
C PHE A 131 19.93 10.74 -5.03
N THR A 132 18.60 10.64 -5.07
CA THR A 132 17.71 11.81 -5.20
C THR A 132 16.74 11.96 -4.02
N TYR A 133 16.86 11.10 -3.02
CA TYR A 133 15.99 11.07 -1.83
C TYR A 133 16.52 11.96 -0.71
N PRO A 134 15.65 12.35 0.26
CA PRO A 134 16.12 13.00 1.48
C PRO A 134 17.19 12.17 2.21
N PRO A 135 18.08 12.82 2.99
CA PRO A 135 19.17 12.12 3.70
C PRO A 135 18.67 10.99 4.62
N PHE A 136 17.47 11.13 5.17
CA PHE A 136 16.85 10.12 6.03
C PHE A 136 16.69 8.76 5.35
N ALA A 137 16.42 8.72 4.05
CA ALA A 137 16.36 7.48 3.30
C ALA A 137 17.71 6.74 3.28
N ALA A 138 18.83 7.46 3.27
CA ALA A 138 20.15 6.85 3.29
C ALA A 138 20.47 6.17 4.63
N LEU A 139 19.92 6.64 5.76
CA LEU A 139 20.07 5.97 7.05
C LEU A 139 19.41 4.58 7.05
N PHE A 140 18.21 4.45 6.50
CA PHE A 140 17.58 3.14 6.31
C PHE A 140 18.34 2.26 5.30
N ALA A 141 18.92 2.88 4.29
CA ALA A 141 19.67 2.18 3.26
C ALA A 141 20.97 1.55 3.79
N VAL A 142 21.47 1.94 4.97
CA VAL A 142 22.61 1.29 5.64
C VAL A 142 22.34 -0.21 5.83
N VAL A 143 21.10 -0.60 6.17
CA VAL A 143 20.74 -2.01 6.39
C VAL A 143 20.92 -2.83 5.10
N VAL A 144 20.61 -2.27 3.94
CA VAL A 144 20.72 -2.96 2.64
C VAL A 144 22.09 -2.79 1.99
N ALA A 145 22.97 -1.95 2.55
CA ALA A 145 24.33 -1.78 2.09
C ALA A 145 25.19 -3.03 2.34
N TRP A 146 24.88 -3.76 3.43
CA TRP A 146 25.58 -4.97 3.83
C TRP A 146 25.02 -6.21 3.16
N GLY A 147 25.88 -7.20 3.00
CA GLY A 147 25.51 -8.49 2.44
C GLY A 147 25.71 -8.62 0.93
N GLU A 148 25.63 -9.86 0.49
CA GLU A 148 25.78 -10.22 -0.91
C GLU A 148 24.60 -9.65 -1.72
N ARG A 149 24.88 -9.15 -2.93
CA ARG A 149 23.89 -8.44 -3.76
C ARG A 149 22.64 -9.27 -4.03
N GLN A 150 22.80 -10.54 -4.42
CA GLN A 150 21.67 -11.39 -4.80
C GLN A 150 20.79 -11.68 -3.59
N LEU A 151 21.40 -11.96 -2.44
CA LEU A 151 20.67 -12.19 -1.19
C LEU A 151 19.83 -10.96 -0.81
N VAL A 152 20.43 -9.76 -0.87
CA VAL A 152 19.70 -8.50 -0.57
C VAL A 152 18.55 -8.29 -1.55
N GLN A 153 18.72 -8.57 -2.82
CA GLN A 153 17.66 -8.45 -3.84
C GLN A 153 16.51 -9.43 -3.57
N VAL A 154 16.81 -10.68 -3.23
CA VAL A 154 15.80 -11.68 -2.86
C VAL A 154 15.04 -11.26 -1.60
N LEU A 155 15.76 -10.86 -0.55
CA LEU A 155 15.14 -10.40 0.70
C LEU A 155 14.28 -9.17 0.49
N TRP A 156 14.72 -8.22 -0.34
CA TRP A 156 13.94 -7.03 -0.70
C TRP A 156 12.65 -7.38 -1.43
N THR A 157 12.71 -8.33 -2.37
CA THR A 157 11.54 -8.80 -3.11
C THR A 157 10.55 -9.50 -2.19
N VAL A 158 11.03 -10.42 -1.34
CA VAL A 158 10.21 -11.14 -0.37
C VAL A 158 9.56 -10.17 0.62
N ALA A 159 10.33 -9.21 1.15
CA ALA A 159 9.81 -8.18 2.05
C ALA A 159 8.75 -7.30 1.36
N SER A 160 8.99 -6.89 0.11
CA SER A 160 8.02 -6.11 -0.67
C SER A 160 6.72 -6.88 -0.92
N LEU A 161 6.81 -8.18 -1.26
CA LEU A 161 5.65 -9.06 -1.41
C LEU A 161 4.88 -9.23 -0.10
N ALA A 162 5.60 -9.47 1.00
CA ALA A 162 5.00 -9.63 2.32
C ALA A 162 4.27 -8.34 2.76
N VAL A 163 4.87 -7.18 2.54
CA VAL A 163 4.28 -5.88 2.88
C VAL A 163 3.06 -5.59 2.00
N LEU A 164 3.13 -5.83 0.68
CA LEU A 164 1.99 -5.69 -0.21
C LEU A 164 0.87 -6.66 0.18
N GLY A 165 1.21 -7.91 0.48
CA GLY A 165 0.27 -8.92 0.99
C GLY A 165 -0.41 -8.48 2.30
N ALA A 166 0.32 -7.88 3.23
CA ALA A 166 -0.23 -7.37 4.48
C ALA A 166 -1.24 -6.23 4.25
N VAL A 167 -0.94 -5.30 3.34
CA VAL A 167 -1.86 -4.22 2.95
C VAL A 167 -3.13 -4.79 2.30
N LEU A 168 -2.96 -5.73 1.37
CA LEU A 168 -4.09 -6.40 0.71
C LEU A 168 -4.95 -7.18 1.70
N PHE A 169 -4.34 -7.98 2.57
CA PHE A 169 -5.06 -8.72 3.60
C PHE A 169 -5.84 -7.79 4.53
N ALA A 170 -5.23 -6.71 4.98
CA ALA A 170 -5.89 -5.73 5.82
C ALA A 170 -7.09 -5.06 5.12
N THR A 171 -6.96 -4.78 3.82
CA THR A 171 -8.02 -4.19 2.99
C THR A 171 -9.16 -5.18 2.78
N ILE A 172 -8.85 -6.43 2.38
CA ILE A 172 -9.80 -7.49 2.11
C ILE A 172 -10.56 -7.85 3.38
N ARG A 173 -9.85 -8.00 4.52
CA ARG A 173 -10.47 -8.30 5.81
C ARG A 173 -11.47 -7.21 6.25
N ARG A 174 -11.18 -5.93 6.00
CA ARG A 174 -12.14 -4.85 6.29
C ARG A 174 -13.38 -4.93 5.40
N ARG A 175 -13.21 -5.31 4.14
CA ARG A 175 -14.32 -5.42 3.18
C ARG A 175 -15.17 -6.66 3.40
N PHE A 176 -14.58 -7.76 3.92
CA PHE A 176 -15.22 -9.05 4.15
C PHE A 176 -14.99 -9.55 5.60
N PRO A 177 -15.54 -8.85 6.61
CA PRO A 177 -15.28 -9.17 8.02
C PRO A 177 -15.80 -10.55 8.45
N ALA A 178 -16.84 -11.07 7.76
CA ALA A 178 -17.47 -12.35 8.05
C ALA A 178 -16.74 -13.55 7.43
N TRP A 179 -15.72 -13.34 6.59
CA TRP A 179 -15.00 -14.43 5.93
C TRP A 179 -13.97 -15.04 6.89
N ASP A 180 -13.79 -16.37 6.77
CA ASP A 180 -12.76 -17.08 7.51
C ASP A 180 -11.34 -16.71 7.04
N ARG A 181 -10.36 -16.92 7.92
CA ARG A 181 -8.96 -16.54 7.65
C ARG A 181 -8.38 -17.20 6.41
N THR A 182 -8.78 -18.44 6.12
CA THR A 182 -8.28 -19.18 4.96
C THR A 182 -8.78 -18.56 3.66
N SER A 183 -10.06 -18.26 3.57
CA SER A 183 -10.66 -17.59 2.41
C SER A 183 -10.07 -16.20 2.19
N LEU A 184 -9.85 -15.43 3.27
CA LEU A 184 -9.18 -14.13 3.20
C LEU A 184 -7.73 -14.26 2.68
N ALA A 185 -6.98 -15.27 3.16
CA ALA A 185 -5.61 -15.51 2.73
C ALA A 185 -5.55 -15.91 1.24
N LEU A 186 -6.44 -16.79 0.78
CA LEU A 186 -6.52 -17.18 -0.62
C LEU A 186 -6.87 -16.02 -1.55
N LEU A 187 -7.84 -15.18 -1.16
CA LEU A 187 -8.17 -13.98 -1.92
C LEU A 187 -7.01 -12.99 -1.93
N THR A 188 -6.27 -12.90 -0.82
CA THR A 188 -5.05 -12.06 -0.75
C THR A 188 -3.97 -12.57 -1.70
N LEU A 189 -3.73 -13.88 -1.74
CA LEU A 189 -2.77 -14.50 -2.67
C LEU A 189 -3.17 -14.28 -4.12
N ALA A 190 -4.43 -14.47 -4.46
CA ALA A 190 -4.95 -14.22 -5.81
C ALA A 190 -4.77 -12.74 -6.21
N ALA A 191 -5.14 -11.82 -5.32
CA ALA A 191 -4.97 -10.39 -5.55
C ALA A 191 -3.49 -10.01 -5.69
N LEU A 192 -2.61 -10.61 -4.87
CA LEU A 192 -1.17 -10.38 -4.94
C LEU A 192 -0.59 -10.84 -6.28
N ALA A 193 -0.97 -12.04 -6.76
CA ALA A 193 -0.55 -12.55 -8.06
C ALA A 193 -1.01 -11.63 -9.21
N VAL A 194 -2.29 -11.25 -9.23
CA VAL A 194 -2.85 -10.36 -10.26
C VAL A 194 -2.17 -8.98 -10.23
N LEU A 195 -2.02 -8.39 -9.05
CA LEU A 195 -1.40 -7.06 -8.93
C LEU A 195 0.08 -7.07 -9.30
N SER A 196 0.79 -8.18 -9.05
CA SER A 196 2.20 -8.32 -9.44
C SER A 196 2.41 -8.30 -10.97
N LEU A 197 1.36 -8.60 -11.75
CA LEU A 197 1.37 -8.49 -13.21
C LEU A 197 1.09 -7.06 -13.70
N MET A 198 0.50 -6.20 -12.85
CA MET A 198 0.18 -4.83 -13.24
C MET A 198 1.45 -3.98 -13.32
N GLN A 199 1.56 -3.17 -14.39
CA GLN A 199 2.73 -2.35 -14.69
C GLN A 199 3.31 -1.58 -13.48
N PRO A 200 2.52 -0.83 -12.68
CA PRO A 200 3.08 -0.05 -11.57
C PRO A 200 3.71 -0.92 -10.47
N VAL A 201 3.09 -2.08 -10.17
CA VAL A 201 3.60 -3.02 -9.17
C VAL A 201 4.81 -3.76 -9.72
N TYR A 202 4.71 -4.20 -10.98
CA TYR A 202 5.79 -4.80 -11.71
C TYR A 202 7.06 -3.94 -11.68
N GLU A 203 6.97 -2.67 -12.09
CA GLU A 203 8.14 -1.79 -12.13
C GLU A 203 8.70 -1.52 -10.73
N ASN A 204 7.85 -1.51 -9.70
CA ASN A 204 8.34 -1.40 -8.33
C ASN A 204 9.28 -2.56 -7.95
N PHE A 205 8.94 -3.79 -8.33
CA PHE A 205 9.82 -4.96 -8.16
C PHE A 205 11.02 -4.90 -9.08
N TYR A 206 10.82 -4.55 -10.35
CA TYR A 206 11.87 -4.50 -11.37
C TYR A 206 12.99 -3.52 -11.01
N TYR A 207 12.65 -2.34 -10.51
CA TYR A 207 13.63 -1.34 -10.08
C TYR A 207 14.08 -1.51 -8.62
N GLY A 208 13.44 -2.36 -7.84
CA GLY A 208 13.70 -2.51 -6.41
C GLY A 208 13.32 -1.25 -5.62
N GLN A 209 12.15 -0.65 -5.94
CA GLN A 209 11.72 0.62 -5.36
C GLN A 209 11.18 0.47 -3.93
N VAL A 210 11.36 1.51 -3.13
CA VAL A 210 10.87 1.60 -1.75
C VAL A 210 9.36 1.89 -1.64
N ASN A 211 8.67 2.17 -2.76
CA ASN A 211 7.31 2.74 -2.74
C ASN A 211 6.27 1.84 -2.05
N ILE A 212 6.38 0.50 -2.15
CA ILE A 212 5.46 -0.43 -1.45
C ILE A 212 5.56 -0.26 0.06
N PHE A 213 6.77 -0.09 0.60
CA PHE A 213 6.97 0.15 2.04
C PHE A 213 6.38 1.49 2.47
N LEU A 214 6.62 2.55 1.69
CA LEU A 214 6.06 3.88 1.97
C LEU A 214 4.54 3.90 1.88
N MET A 215 3.97 3.22 0.87
CA MET A 215 2.52 3.02 0.75
C MET A 215 1.95 2.32 1.98
N ALA A 216 2.60 1.26 2.46
CA ALA A 216 2.16 0.54 3.65
C ALA A 216 2.21 1.42 4.91
N LEU A 217 3.27 2.21 5.09
CA LEU A 217 3.36 3.16 6.20
C LEU A 217 2.18 4.14 6.17
N CYS A 218 1.90 4.76 5.02
CA CYS A 218 0.78 5.68 4.86
C CYS A 218 -0.56 4.97 5.07
N PHE A 219 -0.75 3.78 4.47
CA PHE A 219 -1.97 3.01 4.60
C PHE A 219 -2.26 2.67 6.06
N PHE A 220 -1.30 2.05 6.77
CA PHE A 220 -1.49 1.66 8.16
C PHE A 220 -1.62 2.85 9.11
N ASP A 221 -1.13 4.01 8.74
CA ASP A 221 -1.33 5.23 9.52
C ASP A 221 -2.75 5.81 9.33
N VAL A 222 -3.20 5.90 8.08
CA VAL A 222 -4.54 6.44 7.74
C VAL A 222 -5.65 5.53 8.29
N VAL A 223 -5.49 4.20 8.15
CA VAL A 223 -6.53 3.23 8.56
C VAL A 223 -6.43 2.79 10.01
N SER A 224 -5.42 3.26 10.76
CA SER A 224 -5.22 2.85 12.16
C SER A 224 -6.28 3.42 13.08
N THR A 225 -6.88 2.53 13.86
CA THR A 225 -7.76 2.88 14.99
C THR A 225 -7.05 2.70 16.34
N SER A 226 -5.74 2.39 16.32
CA SER A 226 -4.97 2.10 17.52
C SER A 226 -4.72 3.36 18.35
N SER A 227 -5.01 3.28 19.64
CA SER A 227 -4.67 4.31 20.62
C SER A 227 -3.19 4.31 21.02
N ARG A 228 -2.44 3.23 20.72
CA ARG A 228 -1.04 3.06 21.14
C ARG A 228 -0.08 3.97 20.39
N ARG A 229 -0.40 4.38 19.18
CA ARG A 229 0.42 5.26 18.36
C ARG A 229 -0.42 6.42 17.83
N PRO A 230 0.05 7.67 17.96
CA PRO A 230 -0.64 8.79 17.34
C PRO A 230 -0.69 8.65 15.82
N ARG A 231 -1.85 8.89 15.23
CA ARG A 231 -2.01 8.96 13.77
C ARG A 231 -1.14 10.11 13.23
N GLY A 232 -0.50 9.91 12.09
CA GLY A 232 0.40 10.88 11.46
C GLY A 232 1.88 10.51 11.57
N VAL A 233 2.27 9.69 12.55
CA VAL A 233 3.69 9.33 12.77
C VAL A 233 4.29 8.63 11.56
N LEU A 234 3.61 7.61 11.01
CA LEU A 234 4.18 6.85 9.88
C LEU A 234 4.16 7.66 8.58
N VAL A 235 3.17 8.52 8.40
CA VAL A 235 3.13 9.45 7.26
C VAL A 235 4.33 10.41 7.34
N GLY A 236 4.64 10.96 8.51
CA GLY A 236 5.81 11.83 8.69
C GLY A 236 7.13 11.10 8.42
N ILE A 237 7.29 9.88 8.92
CA ILE A 237 8.47 9.03 8.66
C ILE A 237 8.59 8.71 7.16
N ALA A 238 7.49 8.33 6.51
CA ALA A 238 7.48 8.05 5.08
C ALA A 238 7.85 9.30 4.25
N ALA A 239 7.34 10.48 4.64
CA ALA A 239 7.68 11.75 4.01
C ALA A 239 9.17 12.12 4.19
N GLY A 240 9.76 11.77 5.34
CA GLY A 240 11.19 11.92 5.58
C GLY A 240 12.06 11.05 4.68
N ALA A 241 11.60 9.85 4.33
CA ALA A 241 12.30 8.98 3.39
C ALA A 241 12.08 9.39 1.92
N LYS A 242 10.90 9.88 1.58
CA LYS A 242 10.53 10.36 0.24
C LYS A 242 9.42 11.39 0.40
N LEU A 243 9.56 12.57 -0.21
CA LEU A 243 8.61 13.69 0.04
C LEU A 243 7.17 13.41 -0.38
N VAL A 244 6.95 12.55 -1.38
CA VAL A 244 5.62 12.26 -1.96
C VAL A 244 4.58 11.84 -0.90
N PRO A 245 4.87 10.98 0.10
CA PRO A 245 3.97 10.67 1.20
C PRO A 245 3.46 11.87 2.00
N GLY A 246 4.14 13.02 1.94
CA GLY A 246 3.71 14.25 2.60
C GLY A 246 2.32 14.74 2.17
N ILE A 247 1.81 14.28 1.02
CA ILE A 247 0.42 14.54 0.57
C ILE A 247 -0.62 14.03 1.57
N PHE A 248 -0.32 12.97 2.33
CA PHE A 248 -1.22 12.45 3.36
C PHE A 248 -1.26 13.34 4.61
N GLY A 249 -0.19 14.11 4.88
CA GLY A 249 -0.23 15.18 5.87
C GLY A 249 -1.20 16.29 5.47
N LEU A 250 -1.18 16.68 4.20
CA LEU A 250 -2.15 17.61 3.63
C LEU A 250 -3.58 17.02 3.64
N TYR A 251 -3.74 15.73 3.33
CA TYR A 251 -5.02 15.02 3.46
C TYR A 251 -5.56 15.12 4.89
N PHE A 252 -4.76 14.87 5.93
CA PHE A 252 -5.19 15.01 7.32
C PHE A 252 -5.66 16.44 7.63
N LEU A 253 -4.92 17.44 7.15
CA LEU A 253 -5.27 18.84 7.35
C LEU A 253 -6.62 19.18 6.70
N LEU A 254 -6.79 18.83 5.42
CA LEU A 254 -7.99 19.16 4.65
C LEU A 254 -9.24 18.36 5.06
N THR A 255 -9.06 17.21 5.72
CA THR A 255 -10.17 16.43 6.31
C THR A 255 -10.45 16.78 7.77
N GLY A 256 -9.82 17.82 8.31
CA GLY A 256 -10.04 18.30 9.67
C GLY A 256 -9.34 17.48 10.77
N GLN A 257 -8.47 16.55 10.39
CA GLN A 257 -7.69 15.72 11.32
C GLN A 257 -6.42 16.48 11.78
N ILE A 258 -6.59 17.66 12.36
CA ILE A 258 -5.50 18.60 12.68
C ILE A 258 -4.40 17.95 13.53
N ARG A 259 -4.79 17.15 14.54
CA ARG A 259 -3.80 16.45 15.38
C ARG A 259 -2.91 15.53 14.55
N ALA A 260 -3.49 14.75 13.63
CA ALA A 260 -2.73 13.85 12.76
C ALA A 260 -1.82 14.62 11.78
N ALA A 261 -2.29 15.74 11.25
CA ALA A 261 -1.50 16.64 10.41
C ALA A 261 -0.28 17.20 11.18
N VAL A 262 -0.50 17.71 12.40
CA VAL A 262 0.58 18.23 13.25
C VAL A 262 1.58 17.13 13.60
N VAL A 263 1.11 15.95 14.02
CA VAL A 263 1.98 14.80 14.32
C VAL A 263 2.78 14.38 13.09
N SER A 264 2.17 14.38 11.89
CA SER A 264 2.88 14.08 10.64
C SER A 264 3.99 15.10 10.36
N GLY A 265 3.70 16.39 10.53
CA GLY A 265 4.69 17.44 10.40
C GLY A 265 5.84 17.32 11.41
N LEU A 266 5.52 17.10 12.68
CA LEU A 266 6.54 16.92 13.75
C LEU A 266 7.39 15.67 13.49
N SER A 267 6.79 14.55 13.07
CA SER A 267 7.53 13.32 12.74
C SER A 267 8.44 13.53 11.54
N PHE A 268 7.98 14.24 10.52
CA PHE A 268 8.81 14.63 9.38
C PHE A 268 9.98 15.51 9.83
N LEU A 269 9.73 16.57 10.61
CA LEU A 269 10.77 17.45 11.12
C LEU A 269 11.77 16.70 12.03
N ALA A 270 11.30 15.71 12.80
CA ALA A 270 12.18 14.84 13.58
C ALA A 270 13.14 14.04 12.68
N THR A 271 12.68 13.53 11.51
CA THR A 271 13.56 12.85 10.55
C THR A 271 14.58 13.81 9.94
N VAL A 272 14.18 15.05 9.65
CA VAL A 272 15.08 16.11 9.15
C VAL A 272 16.11 16.47 10.22
N GLY A 273 15.68 16.73 11.46
CA GLY A 273 16.59 17.05 12.58
C GLY A 273 17.59 15.94 12.88
N LEU A 274 17.12 14.68 12.87
CA LEU A 274 17.98 13.51 13.06
C LEU A 274 19.07 13.45 11.98
N THR A 275 18.70 13.65 10.73
CA THR A 275 19.69 13.61 9.64
C THR A 275 20.61 14.81 9.64
N TRP A 276 20.12 15.96 10.08
CA TRP A 276 20.99 17.13 10.27
C TRP A 276 22.04 16.92 11.34
N ALA A 277 21.71 16.17 12.40
CA ALA A 277 22.66 15.81 13.44
C ALA A 277 23.71 14.77 12.99
N ILE A 278 23.31 13.81 12.11
CA ILE A 278 24.16 12.68 11.68
C ILE A 278 24.94 13.01 10.40
N LEU A 279 24.28 13.67 9.44
CA LEU A 279 24.77 13.97 8.09
C LEU A 279 24.58 15.47 7.78
N PRO A 280 25.24 16.39 8.52
CA PRO A 280 24.97 17.83 8.40
C PRO A 280 25.27 18.38 7.00
N ALA A 281 26.39 17.98 6.38
CA ALA A 281 26.78 18.45 5.05
C ALA A 281 25.79 17.98 3.96
N ASP A 282 25.38 16.70 3.99
CA ASP A 282 24.41 16.18 3.06
C ASP A 282 23.03 16.75 3.29
N SER A 283 22.63 16.99 4.54
CA SER A 283 21.36 17.64 4.87
C SER A 283 21.31 19.07 4.33
N HIS A 284 22.38 19.85 4.53
CA HIS A 284 22.53 21.18 3.95
C HIS A 284 22.43 21.12 2.43
N GLN A 285 23.19 20.23 1.77
CA GLN A 285 23.19 20.08 0.32
C GLN A 285 21.81 19.70 -0.23
N TYR A 286 21.09 18.78 0.45
CA TYR A 286 19.77 18.35 0.00
C TYR A 286 18.73 19.48 0.10
N TRP A 287 18.59 20.02 1.31
CA TRP A 287 17.49 20.97 1.57
C TRP A 287 17.66 22.33 0.91
N LEU A 288 18.89 22.74 0.62
CA LEU A 288 19.14 24.04 0.00
C LEU A 288 19.39 23.97 -1.52
N HIS A 289 19.73 22.79 -2.05
CA HIS A 289 20.11 22.67 -3.46
C HIS A 289 19.36 21.52 -4.16
N ILE A 290 19.55 20.27 -3.73
CA ILE A 290 19.13 19.08 -4.49
C ILE A 290 17.61 18.98 -4.60
N VAL A 291 16.86 19.32 -3.56
CA VAL A 291 15.39 19.25 -3.56
C VAL A 291 14.75 20.09 -4.68
N PHE A 292 15.45 21.12 -5.16
CA PHE A 292 15.01 22.00 -6.24
C PHE A 292 15.58 21.59 -7.61
N ASP A 293 16.57 20.70 -7.64
CA ASP A 293 17.21 20.24 -8.88
C ASP A 293 16.47 19.04 -9.48
N THR A 294 15.41 19.31 -10.22
CA THR A 294 14.60 18.29 -10.88
C THR A 294 15.33 17.61 -12.04
N ALA A 295 16.41 18.18 -12.57
CA ALA A 295 17.20 17.61 -13.66
C ALA A 295 17.89 16.29 -13.23
N ARG A 296 18.19 16.13 -11.94
CA ARG A 296 18.77 14.89 -11.39
C ARG A 296 17.84 13.69 -11.49
N ILE A 297 16.54 13.90 -11.61
CA ILE A 297 15.54 12.81 -11.68
C ILE A 297 15.45 12.23 -13.09
N GLY A 298 15.98 12.96 -14.09
CA GLY A 298 15.92 12.60 -15.51
C GLY A 298 14.88 13.40 -16.28
N SER A 299 14.83 13.17 -17.61
CA SER A 299 13.92 13.92 -18.48
C SER A 299 12.44 13.65 -18.12
N PRO A 300 11.64 14.69 -17.84
CA PRO A 300 10.21 14.52 -17.58
C PRO A 300 9.45 14.00 -18.81
N THR A 301 9.97 14.19 -20.03
CA THR A 301 9.35 13.72 -21.28
C THR A 301 9.67 12.28 -21.61
N PHE A 302 10.50 11.58 -20.80
CA PHE A 302 10.82 10.18 -21.03
C PHE A 302 9.54 9.33 -21.12
N HIS A 303 9.45 8.46 -22.12
CA HIS A 303 8.21 7.75 -22.45
C HIS A 303 7.64 6.88 -21.31
N ARG A 304 8.48 6.35 -20.42
CA ARG A 304 8.04 5.61 -19.22
C ARG A 304 7.57 6.49 -18.09
N ASN A 305 7.79 7.80 -18.16
CA ASN A 305 7.26 8.74 -17.17
C ASN A 305 5.75 8.94 -17.39
N GLN A 306 4.93 8.15 -16.71
CA GLN A 306 3.46 8.20 -16.78
C GLN A 306 2.85 9.23 -15.81
N SER A 307 3.67 10.12 -15.25
CA SER A 307 3.16 11.22 -14.42
C SER A 307 2.33 12.20 -15.25
N LEU A 308 1.42 12.90 -14.58
CA LEU A 308 0.63 13.97 -15.20
C LEU A 308 1.53 15.05 -15.82
N TYR A 309 2.67 15.36 -15.18
CA TYR A 309 3.67 16.31 -15.69
C TYR A 309 4.31 15.80 -16.99
N GLY A 310 4.76 14.54 -17.00
CA GLY A 310 5.32 13.92 -18.19
C GLY A 310 4.32 13.85 -19.35
N ALA A 311 3.07 13.50 -19.06
CA ALA A 311 2.00 13.47 -20.05
C ALA A 311 1.73 14.85 -20.65
N ALA A 312 1.62 15.88 -19.81
CA ALA A 312 1.40 17.26 -20.24
C ALA A 312 2.53 17.79 -21.13
N LEU A 313 3.80 17.55 -20.74
CA LEU A 313 4.96 17.99 -21.54
C LEU A 313 5.15 17.21 -22.85
N ARG A 314 4.65 15.97 -22.94
CA ARG A 314 4.63 15.24 -24.22
C ARG A 314 3.50 15.70 -25.14
N ALA A 315 2.36 16.11 -24.56
CA ALA A 315 1.24 16.64 -25.33
C ALA A 315 1.52 18.05 -25.87
N VAL A 316 2.07 18.93 -25.03
CA VAL A 316 2.40 20.32 -25.39
C VAL A 316 3.74 20.68 -24.74
N SER A 317 4.71 21.10 -25.54
CA SER A 317 6.05 21.42 -25.05
C SER A 317 6.14 22.80 -24.40
N GLY A 318 7.19 23.02 -23.61
CA GLY A 318 7.54 24.35 -23.10
C GLY A 318 6.62 24.88 -21.99
N ALA A 319 6.33 26.18 -22.04
CA ALA A 319 5.55 26.88 -21.03
C ALA A 319 4.09 26.40 -20.97
N ASP A 320 3.50 26.15 -22.12
CA ASP A 320 2.10 25.70 -22.24
C ASP A 320 1.91 24.30 -21.65
N GLY A 321 2.87 23.40 -21.82
CA GLY A 321 2.86 22.08 -21.17
C GLY A 321 2.95 22.19 -19.65
N ARG A 322 3.72 23.12 -19.11
CA ARG A 322 3.77 23.41 -17.66
C ARG A 322 2.45 23.99 -17.15
N ALA A 323 1.84 24.91 -17.91
CA ALA A 323 0.53 25.47 -17.58
C ALA A 323 -0.56 24.40 -17.61
N LEU A 324 -0.59 23.54 -18.64
CA LEU A 324 -1.50 22.41 -18.74
C LEU A 324 -1.36 21.47 -17.52
N PHE A 325 -0.13 21.14 -17.13
CA PHE A 325 0.11 20.35 -15.94
C PHE A 325 -0.44 21.03 -14.67
N ALA A 326 -0.17 22.33 -14.49
CA ALA A 326 -0.62 23.05 -13.29
C ALA A 326 -2.16 23.04 -13.17
N VAL A 327 -2.87 23.29 -14.27
CA VAL A 327 -4.34 23.26 -14.31
C VAL A 327 -4.86 21.84 -14.03
N ALA A 328 -4.30 20.83 -14.70
CA ALA A 328 -4.73 19.44 -14.53
C ALA A 328 -4.43 18.93 -13.11
N ALA A 329 -3.26 19.25 -12.55
CA ALA A 329 -2.88 18.87 -11.19
C ALA A 329 -3.80 19.53 -10.15
N LEU A 330 -4.12 20.82 -10.33
CA LEU A 330 -5.06 21.54 -9.46
C LEU A 330 -6.47 20.92 -9.53
N ALA A 331 -6.96 20.60 -10.72
CA ALA A 331 -8.26 19.97 -10.91
C ALA A 331 -8.33 18.60 -10.22
N VAL A 332 -7.31 17.75 -10.41
CA VAL A 332 -7.21 16.43 -9.76
C VAL A 332 -7.15 16.60 -8.25
N ALA A 333 -6.36 17.54 -7.73
CA ALA A 333 -6.24 17.80 -6.30
C ALA A 333 -7.59 18.26 -5.72
N ILE A 334 -8.28 19.21 -6.33
CA ILE A 334 -9.58 19.72 -5.87
C ILE A 334 -10.61 18.58 -5.83
N VAL A 335 -10.73 17.81 -6.91
CA VAL A 335 -11.68 16.68 -6.98
C VAL A 335 -11.33 15.60 -5.94
N GLY A 336 -10.06 15.23 -5.86
CA GLY A 336 -9.56 14.20 -4.93
C GLY A 336 -9.82 14.59 -3.46
N PHE A 337 -9.45 15.80 -3.06
CA PHE A 337 -9.64 16.24 -1.68
C PHE A 337 -11.11 16.50 -1.32
N ARG A 338 -11.93 17.05 -2.24
CA ARG A 338 -13.37 17.17 -2.02
C ARG A 338 -14.00 15.80 -1.76
N ARG A 339 -13.63 14.80 -2.57
CA ARG A 339 -14.13 13.45 -2.40
C ARG A 339 -13.63 12.79 -1.10
N ALA A 340 -12.35 12.94 -0.79
CA ALA A 340 -11.78 12.44 0.45
C ALA A 340 -12.50 13.03 1.67
N ARG A 341 -12.77 14.34 1.66
CA ARG A 341 -13.51 15.01 2.73
C ARG A 341 -14.94 14.49 2.87
N SER A 342 -15.65 14.29 1.75
CA SER A 342 -17.01 13.75 1.78
C SER A 342 -17.09 12.34 2.38
N LEU A 343 -16.13 11.46 2.07
CA LEU A 343 -16.06 10.10 2.62
C LEU A 343 -15.72 10.12 4.12
N THR A 344 -14.83 10.99 4.55
CA THR A 344 -14.49 11.13 5.98
C THR A 344 -15.69 11.61 6.81
N THR A 345 -16.50 12.55 6.28
CA THR A 345 -17.70 13.05 6.98
C THR A 345 -18.85 12.04 7.01
N GLN A 346 -18.88 11.09 6.10
CA GLN A 346 -19.86 10.00 6.07
C GLN A 346 -19.48 8.80 6.96
N GLY A 347 -18.31 8.81 7.57
CA GLY A 347 -17.82 7.72 8.43
C GLY A 347 -17.36 6.46 7.66
N ASP A 348 -17.16 6.57 6.36
CA ASP A 348 -16.77 5.47 5.47
C ASP A 348 -15.24 5.18 5.46
N LEU A 349 -14.49 5.85 6.35
CA LEU A 349 -13.03 5.67 6.47
C LEU A 349 -12.58 5.31 7.90
#